data_4109ac47d2999d6acce31c1d8191bbe6
#
_entry.id   4109ac47d2999d6acce31c1d8191bbe6
#
_cell.length_a   1.000
_cell.length_b   1.000
_cell.length_c   1.000
_cell.angle_alpha   90.00
_cell.angle_beta   90.00
_cell.angle_gamma   90.00
#
_symmetry.space_group_name_H-M   'P 1'
#
loop_
_entity.id
_entity.type
_entity.pdbx_description
1 polymer ?
#
loop_
_entity_poly.entity_id
_entity_poly.type
_entity_poly.pdbx_seq_one_letter_code
_entity_poly.pdbx_strand_id
1 'polypeptide(L)'
;DHIDSLQEQIDDMEPDGEPSQEMIDNNVVYEFHKYWFDVNQGAVQNYVDFSKKHEVPIYMGESGENIDQWVHDFRSLLDTNAINWCFWPYKKMNNTKGIMNFDEPEDYHLISEYSLSDRSSYSKLRANKPDQVKVQKALNTFLEKALYKNNYPNTGYIKALNFTVE
;
A
#
# COMPACT_ATOMS: atom_id res chain seq x y z
N ASP A 1 -21.04 21.77 -2.29
CA ASP A 1 -21.00 20.30 -2.16
C ASP A 1 -19.72 19.86 -1.47
N HIS A 2 -19.69 18.65 -0.89
CA HIS A 2 -18.58 18.18 -0.04
C HIS A 2 -17.21 18.13 -0.77
N ILE A 3 -17.22 17.88 -2.07
CA ILE A 3 -16.00 17.88 -2.91
C ILE A 3 -15.46 19.31 -3.10
N ASP A 4 -16.34 20.30 -3.28
CA ASP A 4 -15.94 21.70 -3.41
C ASP A 4 -15.32 22.22 -2.11
N SER A 5 -15.87 21.81 -0.98
CA SER A 5 -15.34 22.11 0.36
C SER A 5 -13.96 21.49 0.62
N LEU A 6 -13.68 20.28 0.12
CA LEU A 6 -12.37 19.64 0.21
C LEU A 6 -11.34 20.30 -0.72
N GLN A 7 -11.75 20.73 -1.91
CA GLN A 7 -10.87 21.45 -2.82
C GLN A 7 -10.51 22.84 -2.28
N GLU A 8 -11.47 23.55 -1.68
CA GLU A 8 -11.22 24.82 -1.01
C GLU A 8 -10.22 24.68 0.14
N GLN A 9 -10.30 23.57 0.91
CA GLN A 9 -9.33 23.25 1.97
C GLN A 9 -7.93 22.97 1.44
N ILE A 10 -7.79 22.33 0.29
CA ILE A 10 -6.50 22.07 -0.36
C ILE A 10 -5.88 23.38 -0.86
N ASP A 11 -6.68 24.28 -1.40
CA ASP A 11 -6.23 25.57 -1.93
C ASP A 11 -5.76 26.54 -0.82
N ASP A 12 -6.26 26.34 0.42
CA ASP A 12 -5.87 27.12 1.62
C ASP A 12 -4.64 26.57 2.36
N MET A 13 -3.94 25.57 1.82
CA MET A 13 -2.71 25.05 2.43
C MET A 13 -1.60 26.12 2.37
N GLU A 14 -0.83 26.22 3.45
CA GLU A 14 0.37 27.04 3.49
C GLU A 14 1.35 26.64 2.36
N PRO A 15 2.22 27.54 1.90
CA PRO A 15 3.15 27.24 0.80
C PRO A 15 4.09 26.05 1.05
N ASP A 16 4.28 25.64 2.29
CA ASP A 16 5.00 24.44 2.70
C ASP A 16 4.14 23.16 2.75
N GLY A 17 2.85 23.26 2.40
CA GLY A 17 1.90 22.17 2.39
C GLY A 17 1.29 21.82 3.76
N GLU A 18 1.53 22.62 4.80
CA GLU A 18 0.82 22.48 6.08
C GLU A 18 -0.56 23.14 6.02
N PRO A 19 -1.60 22.53 6.62
CA PRO A 19 -2.91 23.18 6.75
C PRO A 19 -2.82 24.38 7.70
N SER A 20 -3.60 25.43 7.41
CA SER A 20 -3.71 26.56 8.33
C SER A 20 -4.31 26.12 9.69
N GLN A 21 -4.07 26.91 10.75
CA GLN A 21 -4.61 26.60 12.08
C GLN A 21 -6.14 26.52 12.09
N GLU A 22 -6.81 27.26 11.23
CA GLU A 22 -8.28 27.28 11.09
C GLU A 22 -8.82 25.98 10.48
N MET A 23 -8.01 25.26 9.73
CA MET A 23 -8.36 23.96 9.10
C MET A 23 -8.17 22.77 10.03
N ILE A 24 -7.48 22.94 11.18
CA ILE A 24 -7.22 21.84 12.10
C ILE A 24 -8.49 21.47 12.86
N ASP A 25 -8.97 20.24 12.64
CA ASP A 25 -10.09 19.66 13.39
C ASP A 25 -9.57 18.57 14.35
N ASN A 26 -9.80 18.78 15.65
CA ASN A 26 -9.38 17.87 16.71
C ASN A 26 -10.21 16.57 16.78
N ASN A 27 -11.28 16.44 16.00
CA ASN A 27 -12.09 15.23 15.91
C ASN A 27 -11.68 14.29 14.78
N VAL A 28 -10.60 14.61 14.04
CA VAL A 28 -10.05 13.78 12.97
C VAL A 28 -8.66 13.26 13.30
N VAL A 29 -8.29 12.18 12.64
CA VAL A 29 -6.93 11.63 12.65
C VAL A 29 -6.27 12.01 11.34
N TYR A 30 -5.11 12.65 11.41
CA TYR A 30 -4.37 13.05 10.22
C TYR A 30 -3.51 11.90 9.74
N GLU A 31 -3.63 11.54 8.46
CA GLU A 31 -3.00 10.38 7.83
C GLU A 31 -1.87 10.82 6.91
N PHE A 32 -0.81 9.99 6.85
CA PHE A 32 0.23 10.09 5.84
C PHE A 32 0.60 8.72 5.27
N HIS A 33 1.11 8.70 4.02
CA HIS A 33 1.68 7.53 3.36
C HIS A 33 3.17 7.76 3.14
N LYS A 34 4.00 6.72 3.35
CA LYS A 34 5.44 6.86 3.16
C LYS A 34 6.10 5.56 2.73
N TYR A 35 6.81 5.60 1.58
CA TYR A 35 7.44 4.44 0.95
C TYR A 35 8.91 4.69 0.61
N TRP A 36 9.74 3.64 0.65
CA TRP A 36 11.06 3.53 0.04
C TRP A 36 12.04 4.67 0.35
N PHE A 37 12.23 4.94 1.62
CA PHE A 37 13.15 5.96 2.14
C PHE A 37 14.14 5.34 3.12
N ASP A 38 15.18 6.09 3.51
CA ASP A 38 16.11 5.70 4.56
C ASP A 38 15.46 5.88 5.94
N VAL A 39 15.30 4.77 6.66
CA VAL A 39 14.61 4.75 7.96
C VAL A 39 15.46 5.45 9.02
N ASN A 40 15.04 6.64 9.41
CA ASN A 40 15.67 7.43 10.49
C ASN A 40 14.66 8.43 11.07
N GLN A 41 14.99 9.04 12.21
CA GLN A 41 14.09 9.99 12.90
C GLN A 41 13.69 11.18 11.99
N GLY A 42 14.60 11.71 11.21
CA GLY A 42 14.32 12.82 10.29
C GLY A 42 13.20 12.51 9.28
N ALA A 43 13.03 11.24 8.93
CA ALA A 43 11.99 10.82 7.98
C ALA A 43 10.56 10.95 8.52
N VAL A 44 10.37 11.02 9.85
CA VAL A 44 9.04 11.12 10.50
C VAL A 44 8.92 12.37 11.38
N GLN A 45 9.98 13.16 11.54
CA GLN A 45 10.02 14.26 12.48
C GLN A 45 8.97 15.33 12.17
N ASN A 46 8.77 15.68 10.92
CA ASN A 46 7.76 16.66 10.51
C ASN A 46 6.33 16.24 10.92
N TYR A 47 5.99 14.94 10.82
CA TYR A 47 4.69 14.45 11.28
C TYR A 47 4.55 14.50 12.80
N VAL A 48 5.63 14.17 13.52
CA VAL A 48 5.68 14.27 14.98
C VAL A 48 5.51 15.72 15.43
N ASP A 49 6.20 16.66 14.78
CA ASP A 49 6.12 18.08 15.07
C ASP A 49 4.73 18.65 14.77
N PHE A 50 4.13 18.26 13.64
CA PHE A 50 2.76 18.60 13.30
C PHE A 50 1.78 18.13 14.39
N SER A 51 1.83 16.85 14.76
CA SER A 51 0.98 16.28 15.80
C SER A 51 1.09 17.04 17.13
N LYS A 52 2.31 17.37 17.54
CA LYS A 52 2.58 18.12 18.79
C LYS A 52 2.12 19.58 18.70
N LYS A 53 2.41 20.26 17.59
CA LYS A 53 2.06 21.66 17.36
C LYS A 53 0.55 21.88 17.42
N HIS A 54 -0.21 20.97 16.84
CA HIS A 54 -1.66 21.09 16.70
C HIS A 54 -2.48 20.25 17.70
N GLU A 55 -1.79 19.45 18.53
CA GLU A 55 -2.40 18.54 19.52
C GLU A 55 -3.39 17.54 18.88
N VAL A 56 -3.07 17.06 17.68
CA VAL A 56 -3.92 16.13 16.92
C VAL A 56 -3.24 14.77 16.73
N PRO A 57 -4.00 13.65 16.69
CA PRO A 57 -3.44 12.34 16.42
C PRO A 57 -3.03 12.22 14.94
N ILE A 58 -1.90 11.53 14.70
CA ILE A 58 -1.43 11.16 13.37
C ILE A 58 -1.42 9.65 13.20
N TYR A 59 -1.51 9.21 11.95
CA TYR A 59 -1.59 7.81 11.57
C TYR A 59 -0.82 7.56 10.27
N MET A 60 0.04 6.55 10.26
CA MET A 60 0.66 6.08 9.03
C MET A 60 -0.27 5.05 8.38
N GLY A 61 -1.11 5.51 7.44
CA GLY A 61 -2.19 4.73 6.85
C GLY A 61 -1.76 3.77 5.77
N GLU A 62 -0.60 4.03 5.12
CA GLU A 62 -0.10 3.13 4.10
C GLU A 62 1.43 3.17 3.98
N SER A 63 2.06 2.00 4.09
CA SER A 63 3.48 1.78 3.85
C SER A 63 3.78 0.30 3.63
N GLY A 64 5.01 -0.05 3.29
CA GLY A 64 5.44 -1.44 3.13
C GLY A 64 6.07 -1.73 1.77
N GLU A 65 5.71 -2.85 1.15
CA GLU A 65 6.26 -3.31 -0.13
C GLU A 65 7.79 -3.34 -0.18
N ASN A 66 8.43 -3.62 0.96
CA ASN A 66 9.88 -3.62 1.12
C ASN A 66 10.37 -4.93 1.75
N ILE A 67 11.68 -5.06 1.93
CA ILE A 67 12.28 -6.20 2.63
C ILE A 67 11.91 -6.20 4.11
N ASP A 68 11.90 -7.37 4.73
CA ASP A 68 11.49 -7.57 6.12
C ASP A 68 12.27 -6.67 7.10
N GLN A 69 13.59 -6.48 6.88
CA GLN A 69 14.40 -5.61 7.74
C GLN A 69 13.93 -4.15 7.69
N TRP A 70 13.64 -3.62 6.50
CA TRP A 70 13.14 -2.26 6.36
C TRP A 70 11.77 -2.08 7.05
N VAL A 71 10.87 -3.06 6.89
CA VAL A 71 9.54 -3.07 7.52
C VAL A 71 9.68 -3.08 9.05
N HIS A 72 10.57 -3.92 9.58
CA HIS A 72 10.88 -3.98 11.02
C HIS A 72 11.38 -2.63 11.53
N ASP A 73 12.34 -2.02 10.84
CA ASP A 73 12.97 -0.77 11.29
C ASP A 73 11.97 0.39 11.23
N PHE A 74 11.17 0.47 10.16
CA PHE A 74 10.17 1.53 10.04
C PHE A 74 9.03 1.35 11.06
N ARG A 75 8.51 0.14 11.23
CA ARG A 75 7.53 -0.14 12.28
C ARG A 75 8.08 0.25 13.67
N SER A 76 9.34 -0.11 13.98
CA SER A 76 9.98 0.23 15.26
C SER A 76 10.14 1.76 15.45
N LEU A 77 10.45 2.49 14.37
CA LEU A 77 10.52 3.96 14.38
C LEU A 77 9.15 4.58 14.67
N LEU A 78 8.09 4.07 14.04
CA LEU A 78 6.71 4.53 14.27
C LEU A 78 6.29 4.28 15.73
N ASP A 79 6.51 3.07 16.26
CA ASP A 79 6.21 2.72 17.65
C ASP A 79 6.96 3.63 18.65
N THR A 80 8.24 3.93 18.39
CA THR A 80 9.05 4.81 19.23
C THR A 80 8.49 6.24 19.29
N ASN A 81 7.84 6.68 18.20
CA ASN A 81 7.21 8.01 18.12
C ASN A 81 5.71 8.00 18.45
N ALA A 82 5.18 6.89 18.96
CA ALA A 82 3.76 6.69 19.27
C ALA A 82 2.82 6.96 18.07
N ILE A 83 3.27 6.64 16.85
CA ILE A 83 2.50 6.75 15.62
C ILE A 83 1.87 5.38 15.31
N ASN A 84 0.56 5.31 15.29
CA ASN A 84 -0.16 4.12 14.84
C ASN A 84 0.02 3.92 13.34
N TRP A 85 -0.09 2.66 12.89
CA TRP A 85 0.27 2.33 11.52
C TRP A 85 -0.56 1.20 10.90
N CYS A 86 -0.61 1.19 9.56
CA CYS A 86 -1.11 0.11 8.73
C CYS A 86 -0.12 -0.16 7.59
N PHE A 87 0.37 -1.40 7.50
CA PHE A 87 1.26 -1.80 6.42
C PHE A 87 0.49 -2.43 5.26
N TRP A 88 0.84 -2.02 4.06
CA TRP A 88 0.40 -2.53 2.77
C TRP A 88 1.39 -3.54 2.17
N PRO A 89 0.96 -4.59 1.44
CA PRO A 89 -0.42 -5.03 1.35
C PRO A 89 -0.70 -6.21 2.30
N TYR A 90 -1.98 -6.46 2.54
CA TYR A 90 -2.39 -7.67 3.27
C TYR A 90 -1.99 -8.95 2.51
N LYS A 91 -2.16 -8.98 1.18
CA LYS A 91 -1.94 -10.17 0.36
C LYS A 91 -1.33 -9.84 -1.00
N LYS A 92 -0.37 -10.66 -1.45
CA LYS A 92 0.23 -10.60 -2.78
C LYS A 92 0.34 -11.97 -3.43
N MET A 93 0.35 -12.00 -4.76
CA MET A 93 0.64 -13.18 -5.56
C MET A 93 2.16 -13.30 -5.76
N ASN A 94 2.73 -14.49 -5.50
CA ASN A 94 4.17 -14.79 -5.68
C ASN A 94 5.11 -13.72 -5.10
N ASN A 95 4.80 -13.18 -3.91
CA ASN A 95 5.56 -12.06 -3.39
C ASN A 95 5.66 -12.10 -1.87
N THR A 96 6.86 -11.88 -1.33
CA THR A 96 7.14 -11.89 0.11
C THR A 96 6.87 -10.54 0.79
N LYS A 97 6.48 -9.51 0.05
CA LYS A 97 6.28 -8.16 0.57
C LYS A 97 4.82 -7.90 0.98
N GLY A 98 4.26 -8.77 1.78
CA GLY A 98 2.90 -8.69 2.32
C GLY A 98 2.66 -9.78 3.36
N ILE A 99 1.57 -9.67 4.13
CA ILE A 99 1.27 -10.60 5.24
C ILE A 99 0.95 -11.99 4.73
N MET A 100 0.14 -12.09 3.67
CA MET A 100 -0.29 -13.35 3.07
C MET A 100 0.20 -13.44 1.63
N ASN A 101 0.40 -14.67 1.17
CA ASN A 101 0.85 -14.97 -0.18
C ASN A 101 0.04 -16.10 -0.79
N PHE A 102 -0.02 -16.16 -2.12
CA PHE A 102 -0.56 -17.27 -2.89
C PHE A 102 0.20 -17.42 -4.21
N ASP A 103 0.23 -18.63 -4.73
CA ASP A 103 0.98 -18.94 -5.95
C ASP A 103 0.27 -18.42 -7.20
N GLU A 104 1.06 -17.97 -8.17
CA GLU A 104 0.55 -17.60 -9.47
C GLU A 104 -0.14 -18.80 -10.14
N PRO A 105 -1.31 -18.61 -10.77
CA PRO A 105 -1.94 -19.62 -11.58
C PRO A 105 -1.13 -19.97 -12.83
N GLU A 106 -1.22 -21.22 -13.27
CA GLU A 106 -0.74 -21.62 -14.59
C GLU A 106 -1.33 -20.71 -15.67
N ASP A 107 -0.54 -20.33 -16.67
CA ASP A 107 -0.92 -19.46 -17.80
C ASP A 107 -1.32 -18.01 -17.40
N TYR A 108 -1.18 -17.56 -16.11
CA TYR A 108 -1.51 -16.19 -15.71
C TYR A 108 -0.60 -15.14 -16.39
N HIS A 109 0.64 -15.52 -16.71
CA HIS A 109 1.57 -14.69 -17.47
C HIS A 109 0.99 -14.20 -18.82
N LEU A 110 0.11 -14.98 -19.48
CA LEU A 110 -0.56 -14.57 -20.72
C LEU A 110 -1.40 -13.30 -20.53
N ILE A 111 -1.95 -13.09 -19.33
CA ILE A 111 -2.75 -11.90 -18.98
C ILE A 111 -1.83 -10.70 -18.80
N SER A 112 -0.75 -10.85 -18.03
CA SER A 112 0.22 -9.78 -17.78
C SER A 112 0.96 -9.37 -19.04
N GLU A 113 1.41 -10.30 -19.85
CA GLU A 113 2.05 -10.05 -21.16
C GLU A 113 1.11 -9.30 -22.12
N TYR A 114 -0.17 -9.72 -22.20
CA TYR A 114 -1.15 -9.02 -23.01
C TYR A 114 -1.41 -7.60 -22.48
N SER A 115 -1.45 -7.40 -21.18
CA SER A 115 -1.67 -6.07 -20.58
C SER A 115 -0.55 -5.08 -20.94
N LEU A 116 0.67 -5.57 -21.07
CA LEU A 116 1.88 -4.80 -21.43
C LEU A 116 2.13 -4.72 -22.95
N SER A 117 1.41 -5.49 -23.74
CA SER A 117 1.60 -5.55 -25.18
C SER A 117 1.15 -4.26 -25.89
N ASP A 118 1.68 -4.05 -27.08
CA ASP A 118 1.24 -2.94 -27.94
C ASP A 118 -0.20 -3.16 -28.43
N ARG A 119 -1.11 -2.28 -28.02
CA ARG A 119 -2.55 -2.30 -28.34
C ARG A 119 -3.00 -1.04 -29.10
N SER A 120 -2.06 -0.35 -29.74
CA SER A 120 -2.31 0.93 -30.43
C SER A 120 -3.14 0.81 -31.72
N SER A 121 -3.40 -0.40 -32.24
CA SER A 121 -4.23 -0.63 -33.41
C SER A 121 -4.99 -1.95 -33.32
N TYR A 122 -6.09 -2.08 -34.07
CA TYR A 122 -6.85 -3.33 -34.15
C TYR A 122 -6.02 -4.52 -34.67
N SER A 123 -5.05 -4.28 -35.55
CA SER A 123 -4.13 -5.30 -36.02
C SER A 123 -3.25 -5.83 -34.88
N LYS A 124 -2.67 -4.94 -34.07
CA LYS A 124 -1.85 -5.29 -32.92
C LYS A 124 -2.64 -5.95 -31.80
N LEU A 125 -3.85 -5.47 -31.54
CA LEU A 125 -4.78 -6.12 -30.61
C LEU A 125 -5.05 -7.57 -30.97
N ARG A 126 -5.27 -7.87 -32.27
CA ARG A 126 -5.50 -9.23 -32.76
C ARG A 126 -4.24 -10.08 -32.71
N ALA A 127 -3.10 -9.51 -33.11
CA ALA A 127 -1.83 -10.23 -33.16
C ALA A 127 -1.36 -10.65 -31.76
N ASN A 128 -1.59 -9.81 -30.75
CA ASN A 128 -1.17 -10.05 -29.38
C ASN A 128 -2.22 -10.79 -28.54
N LYS A 129 -3.40 -11.05 -29.07
CA LYS A 129 -4.49 -11.69 -28.33
C LYS A 129 -4.08 -13.08 -27.85
N PRO A 130 -4.12 -13.32 -26.51
CA PRO A 130 -3.76 -14.61 -25.95
C PRO A 130 -4.83 -15.68 -26.19
N ASP A 131 -4.47 -16.91 -25.93
CA ASP A 131 -5.42 -18.04 -25.92
C ASP A 131 -6.51 -17.80 -24.87
N GLN A 132 -7.75 -17.63 -25.33
CA GLN A 132 -8.87 -17.28 -24.46
C GLN A 132 -9.24 -18.40 -23.48
N VAL A 133 -9.07 -19.67 -23.86
CA VAL A 133 -9.39 -20.81 -23.00
C VAL A 133 -8.42 -20.86 -21.83
N LYS A 134 -7.11 -20.67 -22.12
CA LYS A 134 -6.07 -20.60 -21.10
C LYS A 134 -6.25 -19.41 -20.17
N VAL A 135 -6.52 -18.23 -20.72
CA VAL A 135 -6.79 -17.02 -19.93
C VAL A 135 -8.00 -17.20 -19.01
N GLN A 136 -9.10 -17.77 -19.51
CA GLN A 136 -10.29 -18.02 -18.69
C GLN A 136 -9.99 -19.02 -17.55
N LYS A 137 -9.24 -20.09 -17.85
CA LYS A 137 -8.79 -21.05 -16.84
C LYS A 137 -7.91 -20.36 -15.78
N ALA A 138 -6.94 -19.54 -16.22
CA ALA A 138 -6.05 -18.81 -15.32
C ALA A 138 -6.80 -17.84 -14.41
N LEU A 139 -7.78 -17.10 -14.93
CA LEU A 139 -8.63 -16.19 -14.13
C LEU A 139 -9.47 -16.95 -13.09
N ASN A 140 -10.10 -18.06 -13.48
CA ASN A 140 -10.86 -18.87 -12.54
C ASN A 140 -9.97 -19.44 -11.42
N THR A 141 -8.78 -19.94 -11.80
CA THR A 141 -7.79 -20.44 -10.82
C THR A 141 -7.25 -19.31 -9.93
N PHE A 142 -7.07 -18.10 -10.47
CA PHE A 142 -6.70 -16.93 -9.68
C PHE A 142 -7.74 -16.63 -8.59
N LEU A 143 -9.02 -16.60 -8.94
CA LEU A 143 -10.09 -16.36 -7.98
C LEU A 143 -10.10 -17.41 -6.86
N GLU A 144 -9.87 -18.69 -7.20
CA GLU A 144 -9.80 -19.77 -6.24
C GLU A 144 -8.56 -19.65 -5.33
N LYS A 145 -7.37 -19.46 -5.91
CA LYS A 145 -6.12 -19.30 -5.15
C LYS A 145 -6.13 -18.06 -4.26
N ALA A 146 -6.81 -17.01 -4.68
CA ALA A 146 -6.95 -15.78 -3.91
C ALA A 146 -7.87 -15.90 -2.68
N LEU A 147 -8.64 -16.99 -2.52
CA LEU A 147 -9.41 -17.23 -1.31
C LEU A 147 -8.49 -17.42 -0.10
N TYR A 148 -8.85 -16.85 1.06
CA TYR A 148 -8.05 -16.92 2.30
C TYR A 148 -7.58 -18.34 2.63
N LYS A 149 -8.46 -19.33 2.54
CA LYS A 149 -8.16 -20.74 2.84
C LYS A 149 -7.05 -21.36 1.97
N ASN A 150 -6.71 -20.75 0.83
CA ASN A 150 -5.70 -21.22 -0.12
C ASN A 150 -4.43 -20.36 -0.07
N ASN A 151 -4.37 -19.41 0.87
CA ASN A 151 -3.19 -18.57 1.06
C ASN A 151 -2.30 -19.13 2.18
N TYR A 152 -1.05 -18.73 2.16
CA TYR A 152 -0.10 -19.06 3.22
C TYR A 152 0.57 -17.79 3.78
N PRO A 153 0.90 -17.80 5.09
CA PRO A 153 1.48 -16.64 5.75
C PRO A 153 2.93 -16.40 5.29
N ASN A 154 3.28 -15.14 5.10
CA ASN A 154 4.67 -14.72 4.96
C ASN A 154 5.24 -14.46 6.36
N THR A 155 5.84 -15.49 6.94
CA THR A 155 6.33 -15.47 8.32
C THR A 155 7.41 -14.42 8.57
N GLY A 156 8.24 -14.09 7.57
CA GLY A 156 9.25 -13.03 7.66
C GLY A 156 8.62 -11.66 7.85
N TYR A 157 7.68 -11.33 6.97
CA TYR A 157 6.97 -10.06 7.02
C TYR A 157 6.13 -9.91 8.31
N ILE A 158 5.46 -10.98 8.72
CA ILE A 158 4.65 -11.00 9.96
C ILE A 158 5.55 -10.75 11.19
N LYS A 159 6.73 -11.38 11.25
CA LYS A 159 7.72 -11.14 12.32
C LYS A 159 8.26 -9.71 12.30
N ALA A 160 8.49 -9.14 11.12
CA ALA A 160 8.92 -7.75 10.97
C ALA A 160 7.89 -6.77 11.55
N LEU A 161 6.61 -7.09 11.44
CA LEU A 161 5.51 -6.35 12.07
C LEU A 161 5.32 -6.65 13.57
N ASN A 162 6.18 -7.51 14.16
CA ASN A 162 6.13 -7.93 15.56
C ASN A 162 4.88 -8.76 15.93
N PHE A 163 4.32 -9.48 14.96
CA PHE A 163 3.25 -10.45 15.21
C PHE A 163 3.80 -11.88 15.29
N THR A 164 3.09 -12.74 16.02
CA THR A 164 3.33 -14.19 16.05
C THR A 164 2.44 -14.89 15.03
N VAL A 165 2.98 -15.95 14.41
CA VAL A 165 2.19 -16.88 13.58
C VAL A 165 1.94 -18.11 14.46
N GLU A 166 0.69 -18.34 14.81
CA GLU A 166 0.25 -19.56 15.48
C GLU A 166 0.02 -20.70 14.48
#